data_25eef87cf045997471f32da27a48a502
#
_entry.id   25eef87cf045997471f32da27a48a502
#
_cell.length_a   1.000
_cell.length_b   1.000
_cell.length_c   1.000
_cell.angle_alpha   90.00
_cell.angle_beta   90.00
_cell.angle_gamma   90.00
#
_symmetry.space_group_name_H-M   'P 1'
#
loop_
_entity.id
_entity.type
_entity.pdbx_description
1 polymer ?
#
loop_
_entity_poly.entity_id
_entity_poly.type
_entity_poly.pdbx_seq_one_letter_code
_entity_poly.pdbx_strand_id
1 'polypeptide(L)'
;NTQTTYPVLYMYDGQNVFHSREAYSGHSWKVIPHLKWNSQIPDMMIVAIDHDGEQRLNEYTPWEMNPAEIEKTQQVGGLGKAHASWIVECVKPFIDQHYRTSPQKETSFLAGSSLGGLMTAYTGATYPDVFGVLGIFSLASWVNDEAFLHYIAQHPLATQTKVYLQVGTMEGNETDQGFTSKNVNQMYLDSSLWY
;
A
#
# COMPACT_ATOMS: atom_id res chain seq x y z
N ASN A 1 2.98 1.63 31.40
CA ASN A 1 1.60 1.35 31.77
C ASN A 1 1.11 0.14 30.96
N THR A 2 0.79 -0.97 31.59
CA THR A 2 0.39 -2.24 30.95
C THR A 2 -1.02 -2.22 30.35
N GLN A 3 -1.81 -1.17 30.59
CA GLN A 3 -3.19 -1.04 30.12
C GLN A 3 -3.34 -0.17 28.87
N THR A 4 -2.30 0.55 28.45
CA THR A 4 -2.37 1.40 27.27
C THR A 4 -2.26 0.57 26.00
N THR A 5 -3.21 0.73 25.10
CA THR A 5 -3.19 0.18 23.74
C THR A 5 -2.93 1.28 22.72
N TYR A 6 -2.43 0.90 21.55
CA TYR A 6 -1.94 1.85 20.55
C TYR A 6 -2.58 1.58 19.19
N PRO A 7 -2.89 2.62 18.41
CA PRO A 7 -3.23 2.46 17.01
C PRO A 7 -2.05 1.82 16.24
N VAL A 8 -2.38 1.19 15.13
CA VAL A 8 -1.38 0.47 14.32
C VAL A 8 -1.43 0.97 12.88
N LEU A 9 -0.28 1.34 12.35
CA LEU A 9 -0.08 1.60 10.94
C LEU A 9 0.65 0.42 10.30
N TYR A 10 -0.04 -0.28 9.41
CA TYR A 10 0.52 -1.31 8.54
C TYR A 10 1.05 -0.64 7.27
N MET A 11 2.27 -0.94 6.88
CA MET A 11 2.90 -0.35 5.69
C MET A 11 3.42 -1.44 4.76
N TYR A 12 3.00 -1.38 3.50
CA TYR A 12 3.57 -2.15 2.42
C TYR A 12 5.04 -1.75 2.16
N ASP A 13 5.79 -2.59 1.48
CA ASP A 13 7.21 -2.38 1.19
C ASP A 13 8.03 -2.13 2.47
N GLY A 14 7.94 -3.06 3.41
CA GLY A 14 8.55 -2.94 4.75
C GLY A 14 10.02 -2.57 4.73
N GLN A 15 10.76 -3.07 3.73
CA GLN A 15 12.16 -2.73 3.49
C GLN A 15 12.41 -1.23 3.37
N ASN A 16 11.40 -0.47 2.92
CA ASN A 16 11.50 0.97 2.72
C ASN A 16 11.11 1.80 3.95
N VAL A 17 10.62 1.19 5.03
CA VAL A 17 9.96 1.92 6.12
C VAL A 17 10.95 2.54 7.11
N PHE A 18 11.91 1.77 7.61
CA PHE A 18 12.72 2.18 8.75
C PHE A 18 14.13 2.63 8.38
N HIS A 19 14.86 1.85 7.60
CA HIS A 19 16.30 2.01 7.39
C HIS A 19 16.67 2.21 5.93
N SER A 20 17.34 3.32 5.64
CA SER A 20 17.73 3.66 4.26
C SER A 20 18.68 2.64 3.61
N ARG A 21 19.48 1.90 4.39
CA ARG A 21 20.35 0.84 3.86
C ARG A 21 19.58 -0.37 3.31
N GLU A 22 18.34 -0.55 3.74
CA GLU A 22 17.46 -1.67 3.35
C GLU A 22 16.48 -1.25 2.26
N ALA A 23 16.29 0.07 2.12
CA ALA A 23 15.35 0.65 1.17
C ALA A 23 15.85 0.52 -0.28
N TYR A 24 14.93 0.17 -1.18
CA TYR A 24 15.19 0.00 -2.62
C TYR A 24 15.89 1.21 -3.25
N SER A 25 15.45 2.43 -2.93
CA SER A 25 16.03 3.68 -3.46
C SER A 25 17.25 4.19 -2.66
N GLY A 26 17.68 3.48 -1.62
CA GLY A 26 18.66 3.99 -0.65
C GLY A 26 18.10 5.04 0.32
N HIS A 27 16.80 5.31 0.28
CA HIS A 27 16.10 6.27 1.13
C HIS A 27 14.83 5.65 1.71
N SER A 28 14.78 5.53 3.04
CA SER A 28 13.58 5.06 3.73
C SER A 28 12.57 6.18 3.96
N TRP A 29 11.34 5.83 4.31
CA TRP A 29 10.31 6.76 4.77
C TRP A 29 10.66 7.50 6.05
N LYS A 30 11.70 7.05 6.78
CA LYS A 30 12.16 7.64 8.05
C LYS A 30 11.03 7.80 9.09
N VAL A 31 10.15 6.81 9.15
CA VAL A 31 8.94 6.87 9.98
C VAL A 31 9.29 7.10 11.47
N ILE A 32 10.34 6.46 11.99
CA ILE A 32 10.74 6.61 13.39
C ILE A 32 11.12 8.06 13.75
N PRO A 33 12.01 8.76 12.99
CA PRO A 33 12.27 10.17 13.24
C PRO A 33 11.02 11.04 13.18
N HIS A 34 10.18 10.84 12.18
CA HIS A 34 8.96 11.64 12.03
C HIS A 34 8.00 11.48 13.22
N LEU A 35 7.80 10.27 13.72
CA LEU A 35 6.99 10.03 14.91
C LEU A 35 7.61 10.66 16.16
N LYS A 36 8.92 10.56 16.33
CA LYS A 36 9.61 11.10 17.51
C LYS A 36 9.64 12.62 17.58
N TRP A 37 9.68 13.29 16.43
CA TRP A 37 9.83 14.75 16.36
C TRP A 37 8.53 15.50 16.16
N ASN A 38 7.44 14.81 15.88
CA ASN A 38 6.14 15.42 15.69
C ASN A 38 5.19 15.06 16.85
N SER A 39 5.14 15.94 17.86
CA SER A 39 4.26 15.75 19.02
C SER A 39 2.76 15.78 18.74
N GLN A 40 2.35 16.13 17.51
CA GLN A 40 0.94 16.10 17.09
C GLN A 40 0.51 14.69 16.65
N ILE A 41 1.46 13.80 16.38
CA ILE A 41 1.16 12.41 16.05
C ILE A 41 1.09 11.62 17.36
N PRO A 42 -0.02 10.94 17.64
CA PRO A 42 -0.13 10.09 18.83
C PRO A 42 0.87 8.93 18.77
N ASP A 43 1.22 8.41 19.93
CA ASP A 43 1.99 7.17 20.01
C ASP A 43 1.27 6.05 19.26
N MET A 44 1.96 5.37 18.36
CA MET A 44 1.42 4.29 17.56
C MET A 44 2.45 3.19 17.30
N MET A 45 1.97 2.04 16.90
CA MET A 45 2.81 0.94 16.41
C MET A 45 2.90 1.00 14.89
N ILE A 46 4.07 0.65 14.35
CA ILE A 46 4.29 0.51 12.92
C ILE A 46 4.59 -0.95 12.62
N VAL A 47 3.83 -1.53 11.72
CA VAL A 47 4.04 -2.87 11.19
C VAL A 47 4.48 -2.72 9.74
N ALA A 48 5.77 -2.91 9.49
CA ALA A 48 6.34 -2.91 8.16
C ALA A 48 6.24 -4.32 7.57
N ILE A 49 5.59 -4.46 6.42
CA ILE A 49 5.33 -5.74 5.77
C ILE A 49 6.28 -5.85 4.58
N ASP A 50 7.29 -6.70 4.74
CA ASP A 50 8.24 -6.98 3.66
C ASP A 50 7.56 -7.76 2.53
N HIS A 51 7.98 -7.51 1.31
CA HIS A 51 7.66 -8.34 0.15
C HIS A 51 8.82 -9.28 -0.16
N ASP A 52 8.55 -10.38 -0.85
CA ASP A 52 9.59 -11.14 -1.52
C ASP A 52 10.07 -10.35 -2.76
N GLY A 53 11.34 -9.96 -2.75
CA GLY A 53 11.92 -9.07 -3.76
C GLY A 53 11.63 -9.46 -5.20
N GLU A 54 11.74 -10.74 -5.53
CA GLU A 54 11.48 -11.27 -6.87
C GLU A 54 9.98 -11.40 -7.16
N GLN A 55 9.16 -11.61 -6.13
CA GLN A 55 7.72 -11.82 -6.25
C GLN A 55 6.89 -10.54 -6.07
N ARG A 56 7.51 -9.39 -5.75
CA ARG A 56 6.78 -8.15 -5.45
C ARG A 56 5.72 -7.80 -6.50
N LEU A 57 6.05 -7.93 -7.78
CA LEU A 57 5.09 -7.65 -8.86
C LEU A 57 3.88 -8.59 -8.82
N ASN A 58 4.09 -9.85 -8.48
CA ASN A 58 3.04 -10.83 -8.35
C ASN A 58 2.19 -10.59 -7.09
N GLU A 59 2.85 -10.35 -5.95
CA GLU A 59 2.21 -10.15 -4.65
C GLU A 59 1.43 -8.84 -4.55
N TYR A 60 1.86 -7.80 -5.29
CA TYR A 60 1.31 -6.46 -5.19
C TYR A 60 0.36 -6.08 -6.33
N THR A 61 -0.09 -7.05 -7.11
CA THR A 61 -1.13 -6.85 -8.11
C THR A 61 -2.27 -7.86 -7.93
N PRO A 62 -3.51 -7.40 -7.67
CA PRO A 62 -4.67 -8.28 -7.45
C PRO A 62 -5.09 -9.06 -8.70
N TRP A 63 -4.74 -8.58 -9.87
CA TRP A 63 -4.97 -9.19 -11.16
C TRP A 63 -3.66 -9.32 -11.93
N GLU A 64 -3.68 -10.14 -12.97
CA GLU A 64 -2.57 -10.17 -13.92
C GLU A 64 -2.39 -8.79 -14.57
N MET A 65 -1.14 -8.37 -14.68
CA MET A 65 -0.82 -7.07 -15.27
C MET A 65 -1.16 -7.09 -16.76
N ASN A 66 -1.64 -5.96 -17.25
CA ASN A 66 -1.95 -5.81 -18.67
C ASN A 66 -0.66 -5.86 -19.51
N PRO A 67 -0.50 -6.84 -20.42
CA PRO A 67 0.70 -6.95 -21.26
C PRO A 67 0.96 -5.72 -22.13
N ALA A 68 -0.08 -4.92 -22.43
CA ALA A 68 0.06 -3.68 -23.18
C ALA A 68 0.69 -2.54 -22.35
N GLU A 69 0.67 -2.65 -21.02
CA GLU A 69 1.25 -1.66 -20.12
C GLU A 69 2.65 -2.03 -19.66
N ILE A 70 3.01 -3.32 -19.75
CA ILE A 70 4.31 -3.84 -19.35
C ILE A 70 4.95 -4.57 -20.53
N GLU A 71 6.16 -4.21 -20.91
CA GLU A 71 6.91 -4.89 -21.97
C GLU A 71 7.55 -6.19 -21.45
N LYS A 72 6.71 -7.12 -20.98
CA LYS A 72 7.15 -8.44 -20.49
C LYS A 72 6.51 -9.57 -21.28
N THR A 73 7.31 -10.58 -21.58
CA THR A 73 6.88 -11.78 -22.31
C THR A 73 6.21 -12.82 -21.42
N GLN A 74 6.32 -12.70 -20.11
CA GLN A 74 5.75 -13.63 -19.13
C GLN A 74 4.57 -12.97 -18.41
N GLN A 75 3.58 -13.78 -18.06
CA GLN A 75 2.47 -13.41 -17.24
C GLN A 75 2.97 -13.01 -15.84
N VAL A 76 2.59 -11.82 -15.37
CA VAL A 76 3.02 -11.25 -14.09
C VAL A 76 1.80 -10.74 -13.35
N GLY A 77 1.77 -10.94 -12.03
CA GLY A 77 0.70 -10.44 -11.17
C GLY A 77 -0.30 -11.52 -10.75
N GLY A 78 -1.36 -11.10 -10.10
CA GLY A 78 -2.50 -11.94 -9.70
C GLY A 78 -2.45 -12.53 -8.30
N LEU A 79 -1.34 -12.41 -7.56
CA LEU A 79 -1.25 -12.89 -6.18
C LEU A 79 -1.70 -11.87 -5.14
N GLY A 80 -1.97 -10.62 -5.54
CA GLY A 80 -2.35 -9.55 -4.61
C GLY A 80 -3.61 -9.85 -3.79
N LYS A 81 -4.56 -10.61 -4.34
CA LYS A 81 -5.75 -11.07 -3.59
C LYS A 81 -5.36 -11.94 -2.39
N ALA A 82 -4.50 -12.93 -2.61
CA ALA A 82 -4.00 -13.81 -1.56
C ALA A 82 -3.15 -13.03 -0.54
N HIS A 83 -2.33 -12.08 -1.00
CA HIS A 83 -1.52 -11.24 -0.15
C HIS A 83 -2.38 -10.33 0.76
N ALA A 84 -3.43 -9.71 0.22
CA ALA A 84 -4.37 -8.92 1.02
C ALA A 84 -5.10 -9.76 2.08
N SER A 85 -5.59 -10.95 1.69
CA SER A 85 -6.20 -11.91 2.63
C SER A 85 -5.23 -12.30 3.74
N TRP A 86 -3.97 -12.62 3.40
CA TRP A 86 -2.96 -12.96 4.39
C TRP A 86 -2.70 -11.83 5.38
N ILE A 87 -2.65 -10.57 4.94
CA ILE A 87 -2.49 -9.42 5.85
C ILE A 87 -3.67 -9.35 6.83
N VAL A 88 -4.90 -9.50 6.33
CA VAL A 88 -6.12 -9.33 7.14
C VAL A 88 -6.37 -10.53 8.05
N GLU A 89 -6.15 -11.74 7.56
CA GLU A 89 -6.54 -12.97 8.24
C GLU A 89 -5.41 -13.59 9.08
N CYS A 90 -4.15 -13.24 8.79
CA CYS A 90 -2.99 -13.78 9.50
C CYS A 90 -2.16 -12.70 10.19
N VAL A 91 -1.67 -11.70 9.45
CA VAL A 91 -0.74 -10.70 10.01
C VAL A 91 -1.42 -9.85 11.07
N LYS A 92 -2.56 -9.24 10.73
CA LYS A 92 -3.26 -8.35 11.68
C LYS A 92 -3.69 -9.08 12.94
N PRO A 93 -4.34 -10.26 12.90
CA PRO A 93 -4.67 -11.02 14.11
C PRO A 93 -3.44 -11.41 14.94
N PHE A 94 -2.34 -11.80 14.31
CA PHE A 94 -1.09 -12.09 15.00
C PHE A 94 -0.58 -10.86 15.76
N ILE A 95 -0.55 -9.69 15.13
CA ILE A 95 -0.13 -8.44 15.77
C ILE A 95 -1.06 -8.08 16.93
N ASP A 96 -2.37 -8.17 16.74
CA ASP A 96 -3.35 -7.83 17.77
C ASP A 96 -3.28 -8.78 18.97
N GLN A 97 -2.92 -10.05 18.75
CA GLN A 97 -2.77 -11.04 19.81
C GLN A 97 -1.48 -10.86 20.63
N HIS A 98 -0.38 -10.43 19.99
CA HIS A 98 0.94 -10.44 20.62
C HIS A 98 1.41 -9.07 21.11
N TYR A 99 0.76 -8.00 20.68
CA TYR A 99 1.14 -6.62 21.01
C TYR A 99 -0.04 -5.85 21.59
N ARG A 100 0.24 -4.75 22.26
CA ARG A 100 -0.79 -3.91 22.90
C ARG A 100 -1.44 -2.98 21.86
N THR A 101 -2.12 -3.55 20.91
CA THR A 101 -2.81 -2.81 19.86
C THR A 101 -4.22 -2.41 20.28
N SER A 102 -4.75 -1.39 19.61
CA SER A 102 -6.18 -1.10 19.55
C SER A 102 -6.70 -1.71 18.25
N PRO A 103 -7.40 -2.85 18.27
CA PRO A 103 -7.68 -3.64 17.06
C PRO A 103 -8.84 -3.10 16.21
N GLN A 104 -9.52 -2.05 16.69
CA GLN A 104 -10.69 -1.48 16.02
C GLN A 104 -10.30 -0.84 14.69
N LYS A 105 -11.26 -0.78 13.77
CA LYS A 105 -11.10 -0.17 12.45
C LYS A 105 -10.53 1.25 12.54
N GLU A 106 -11.06 2.09 13.43
CA GLU A 106 -10.70 3.50 13.60
C GLU A 106 -9.24 3.71 14.03
N THR A 107 -8.62 2.68 14.55
CA THR A 107 -7.22 2.68 15.05
C THR A 107 -6.32 1.74 14.25
N SER A 108 -6.82 1.18 13.16
CA SER A 108 -6.07 0.35 12.21
C SER A 108 -5.90 1.11 10.90
N PHE A 109 -4.66 1.37 10.53
CA PHE A 109 -4.30 2.16 9.35
C PHE A 109 -3.49 1.32 8.38
N LEU A 110 -3.66 1.54 7.09
CA LEU A 110 -2.91 0.85 6.04
C LEU A 110 -2.33 1.87 5.06
N ALA A 111 -1.06 1.71 4.69
CA ALA A 111 -0.43 2.63 3.74
C ALA A 111 0.55 1.91 2.81
N GLY A 112 0.72 2.49 1.62
CA GLY A 112 1.69 2.03 0.66
C GLY A 112 1.88 3.00 -0.51
N SER A 113 2.97 2.81 -1.25
CA SER A 113 3.31 3.63 -2.41
C SER A 113 3.41 2.77 -3.67
N SER A 114 3.11 3.36 -4.82
CA SER A 114 3.17 2.69 -6.12
C SER A 114 2.25 1.47 -6.15
N LEU A 115 2.77 0.27 -6.40
CA LEU A 115 2.01 -0.98 -6.26
C LEU A 115 1.52 -1.21 -4.81
N GLY A 116 2.28 -0.75 -3.80
CA GLY A 116 1.81 -0.73 -2.41
C GLY A 116 0.59 0.18 -2.22
N GLY A 117 0.51 1.29 -2.96
CA GLY A 117 -0.66 2.16 -3.04
C GLY A 117 -1.87 1.44 -3.67
N LEU A 118 -1.64 0.71 -4.78
CA LEU A 118 -2.65 -0.14 -5.40
C LEU A 118 -3.19 -1.18 -4.42
N MET A 119 -2.29 -1.87 -3.71
CA MET A 119 -2.68 -2.85 -2.70
C MET A 119 -3.41 -2.22 -1.51
N THR A 120 -3.03 -1.00 -1.11
CA THR A 120 -3.74 -0.25 -0.04
C THR A 120 -5.18 0.05 -0.46
N ALA A 121 -5.38 0.56 -1.67
CA ALA A 121 -6.71 0.86 -2.22
C ALA A 121 -7.55 -0.41 -2.37
N TYR A 122 -6.98 -1.45 -2.96
CA TYR A 122 -7.63 -2.75 -3.13
C TYR A 122 -8.04 -3.38 -1.81
N THR A 123 -7.11 -3.45 -0.84
CA THR A 123 -7.36 -4.06 0.47
C THR A 123 -8.42 -3.30 1.26
N GLY A 124 -8.39 -1.95 1.21
CA GLY A 124 -9.39 -1.12 1.84
C GLY A 124 -10.81 -1.33 1.28
N ALA A 125 -10.92 -1.50 -0.03
CA ALA A 125 -12.20 -1.79 -0.70
C ALA A 125 -12.69 -3.23 -0.46
N THR A 126 -11.76 -4.20 -0.41
CA THR A 126 -12.10 -5.61 -0.19
C THR A 126 -12.51 -5.89 1.25
N TYR A 127 -11.88 -5.20 2.20
CA TYR A 127 -12.09 -5.37 3.64
C TYR A 127 -12.51 -4.06 4.31
N PRO A 128 -13.70 -3.54 4.00
CA PRO A 128 -14.13 -2.18 4.38
C PRO A 128 -14.26 -1.96 5.89
N ASP A 129 -14.30 -3.03 6.68
CA ASP A 129 -14.46 -2.98 8.13
C ASP A 129 -13.14 -3.18 8.89
N VAL A 130 -12.00 -3.28 8.20
CA VAL A 130 -10.71 -3.60 8.84
C VAL A 130 -9.85 -2.36 9.06
N PHE A 131 -9.74 -1.49 8.06
CA PHE A 131 -8.89 -0.31 8.11
C PHE A 131 -9.72 0.97 8.02
N GLY A 132 -9.56 1.87 9.00
CA GLY A 132 -10.28 3.13 9.08
C GLY A 132 -9.58 4.28 8.36
N VAL A 133 -8.28 4.14 8.07
CA VAL A 133 -7.49 5.14 7.34
C VAL A 133 -6.62 4.43 6.30
N LEU A 134 -6.64 4.95 5.08
CA LEU A 134 -5.82 4.49 3.96
C LEU A 134 -4.88 5.60 3.53
N GLY A 135 -3.58 5.35 3.53
CA GLY A 135 -2.54 6.23 2.99
C GLY A 135 -2.07 5.71 1.62
N ILE A 136 -2.51 6.35 0.55
CA ILE A 136 -2.24 5.92 -0.83
C ILE A 136 -1.30 6.95 -1.46
N PHE A 137 -0.07 6.52 -1.73
CA PHE A 137 0.96 7.37 -2.31
C PHE A 137 1.28 6.88 -3.72
N SER A 138 1.26 7.80 -4.69
CA SER A 138 1.64 7.49 -6.08
C SER A 138 0.97 6.22 -6.60
N LEU A 139 -0.36 6.21 -6.62
CA LEU A 139 -1.17 5.04 -6.97
C LEU A 139 -0.81 4.49 -8.36
N ALA A 140 -0.35 3.25 -8.42
CA ALA A 140 0.00 2.57 -9.66
C ALA A 140 -1.13 1.67 -10.19
N SER A 141 -2.37 2.17 -10.27
CA SER A 141 -3.49 1.38 -10.81
C SER A 141 -3.35 1.09 -12.30
N TRP A 142 -2.57 1.89 -13.01
CA TRP A 142 -2.33 1.76 -14.45
C TRP A 142 -1.84 0.38 -14.89
N VAL A 143 -1.26 -0.41 -14.00
CA VAL A 143 -0.87 -1.80 -14.31
C VAL A 143 -2.08 -2.74 -14.49
N ASN A 144 -3.24 -2.35 -13.94
CA ASN A 144 -4.49 -3.11 -13.95
C ASN A 144 -5.73 -2.21 -14.13
N ASP A 145 -5.61 -1.05 -14.76
CA ASP A 145 -6.61 0.05 -14.75
C ASP A 145 -8.06 -0.42 -14.91
N GLU A 146 -8.36 -1.15 -15.97
CA GLU A 146 -9.72 -1.60 -16.25
C GLU A 146 -10.28 -2.49 -15.12
N ALA A 147 -9.50 -3.48 -14.69
CA ALA A 147 -9.89 -4.39 -13.62
C ALA A 147 -10.02 -3.67 -12.28
N PHE A 148 -9.10 -2.76 -11.98
CA PHE A 148 -9.10 -1.99 -10.75
C PHE A 148 -10.29 -1.04 -10.67
N LEU A 149 -10.53 -0.22 -11.69
CA LEU A 149 -11.63 0.75 -11.71
C LEU A 149 -12.99 0.05 -11.64
N HIS A 150 -13.15 -1.04 -12.38
CA HIS A 150 -14.36 -1.85 -12.31
C HIS A 150 -14.58 -2.41 -10.90
N TYR A 151 -13.52 -2.90 -10.26
CA TYR A 151 -13.60 -3.45 -8.92
C TYR A 151 -13.99 -2.40 -7.88
N ILE A 152 -13.31 -1.24 -7.87
CA ILE A 152 -13.60 -0.15 -6.92
C ILE A 152 -15.02 0.39 -7.08
N ALA A 153 -15.51 0.50 -8.31
CA ALA A 153 -16.89 0.93 -8.56
C ALA A 153 -17.94 -0.03 -7.95
N GLN A 154 -17.62 -1.32 -7.84
CA GLN A 154 -18.49 -2.33 -7.24
C GLN A 154 -18.29 -2.52 -5.74
N HIS A 155 -17.14 -2.10 -5.21
CA HIS A 155 -16.75 -2.26 -3.81
C HIS A 155 -16.39 -0.89 -3.21
N PRO A 156 -17.37 0.00 -3.01
CA PRO A 156 -17.11 1.31 -2.46
C PRO A 156 -16.57 1.21 -1.03
N LEU A 157 -15.66 2.09 -0.68
CA LEU A 157 -15.17 2.20 0.68
C LEU A 157 -16.32 2.50 1.65
N ALA A 158 -16.22 2.01 2.88
CA ALA A 158 -17.17 2.40 3.91
C ALA A 158 -17.12 3.93 4.14
N THR A 159 -18.28 4.54 4.34
CA THR A 159 -18.45 6.02 4.45
C THR A 159 -17.57 6.69 5.50
N GLN A 160 -17.12 5.96 6.51
CA GLN A 160 -16.28 6.48 7.59
C GLN A 160 -14.78 6.25 7.34
N THR A 161 -14.41 5.53 6.28
CA THR A 161 -13.00 5.31 5.93
C THR A 161 -12.41 6.63 5.43
N LYS A 162 -11.30 7.04 6.04
CA LYS A 162 -10.55 8.22 5.62
C LYS A 162 -9.47 7.83 4.62
N VAL A 163 -9.38 8.57 3.54
CA VAL A 163 -8.34 8.35 2.53
C VAL A 163 -7.45 9.58 2.47
N TYR A 164 -6.14 9.35 2.56
CA TYR A 164 -5.13 10.31 2.18
C TYR A 164 -4.51 9.84 0.86
N LEU A 165 -4.75 10.59 -0.19
CA LEU A 165 -4.22 10.33 -1.52
C LEU A 165 -3.20 11.40 -1.89
N GLN A 166 -2.01 11.00 -2.33
CA GLN A 166 -0.95 11.90 -2.76
C GLN A 166 -0.26 11.34 -3.99
N VAL A 167 0.03 12.21 -4.93
CA VAL A 167 0.81 11.92 -6.14
C VAL A 167 1.71 13.10 -6.45
N GLY A 168 2.93 12.83 -6.91
CA GLY A 168 3.84 13.84 -7.43
C GLY A 168 3.60 14.08 -8.93
N THR A 169 4.15 15.15 -9.44
CA THR A 169 4.13 15.47 -10.87
C THR A 169 5.34 14.89 -11.63
N MET A 170 6.29 14.30 -10.92
CA MET A 170 7.52 13.71 -11.44
C MET A 170 7.78 12.35 -10.77
N GLU A 171 6.86 11.40 -10.99
CA GLU A 171 6.90 10.07 -10.36
C GLU A 171 7.78 9.07 -11.14
N GLY A 172 7.85 9.22 -12.47
CA GLY A 172 8.59 8.31 -13.33
C GLY A 172 10.11 8.43 -13.16
N ASN A 173 10.76 7.29 -13.15
CA ASN A 173 12.21 7.17 -13.11
C ASN A 173 12.72 6.21 -14.20
N GLU A 174 14.04 6.05 -14.31
CA GLU A 174 14.67 5.20 -15.34
C GLU A 174 14.23 3.72 -15.23
N THR A 175 13.88 3.24 -14.03
CA THR A 175 13.39 1.87 -13.82
C THR A 175 12.02 1.67 -14.45
N ASP A 176 11.15 2.68 -14.37
CA ASP A 176 9.80 2.62 -14.94
C ASP A 176 9.85 2.59 -16.47
N GLN A 177 10.84 3.22 -17.09
CA GLN A 177 11.08 3.15 -18.53
C GLN A 177 11.39 1.73 -19.04
N GLY A 178 11.86 0.84 -18.15
CA GLY A 178 12.01 -0.59 -18.43
C GLY A 178 10.70 -1.38 -18.41
N PHE A 179 9.59 -0.77 -17.96
CA PHE A 179 8.28 -1.42 -17.93
C PHE A 179 7.35 -0.95 -19.05
N THR A 180 7.47 0.30 -19.47
CA THR A 180 6.56 0.88 -20.47
C THR A 180 7.23 2.03 -21.21
N SER A 181 6.90 2.18 -22.49
CA SER A 181 7.28 3.34 -23.31
C SER A 181 6.36 4.55 -23.11
N LYS A 182 5.29 4.41 -22.32
CA LYS A 182 4.31 5.48 -22.05
C LYS A 182 4.86 6.52 -21.07
N ASN A 183 4.19 7.66 -20.98
CA ASN A 183 4.52 8.70 -19.99
C ASN A 183 4.06 8.28 -18.59
N VAL A 184 4.97 7.72 -17.82
CA VAL A 184 4.71 7.19 -16.47
C VAL A 184 4.20 8.28 -15.53
N ASN A 185 4.71 9.51 -15.61
CA ASN A 185 4.21 10.62 -14.78
C ASN A 185 2.71 10.85 -14.99
N GLN A 186 2.26 10.84 -16.26
CA GLN A 186 0.84 10.98 -16.58
C GLN A 186 0.02 9.79 -16.08
N MET A 187 0.54 8.59 -16.21
CA MET A 187 -0.15 7.37 -15.74
C MET A 187 -0.41 7.39 -14.23
N TYR A 188 0.55 7.85 -13.42
CA TYR A 188 0.34 8.02 -11.98
C TYR A 188 -0.66 9.12 -11.65
N LEU A 189 -0.63 10.24 -12.38
CA LEU A 189 -1.59 11.32 -12.21
C LEU A 189 -3.01 10.85 -12.54
N ASP A 190 -3.20 10.20 -13.68
CA ASP A 190 -4.49 9.68 -14.12
C ASP A 190 -5.04 8.65 -13.13
N SER A 191 -4.22 7.68 -12.70
CA SER A 191 -4.58 6.70 -11.67
C SER A 191 -5.09 7.35 -10.39
N SER A 192 -4.44 8.42 -9.95
CA SER A 192 -4.81 9.12 -8.71
C SER A 192 -6.05 10.02 -8.88
N LEU A 193 -6.33 10.51 -10.08
CA LEU A 193 -7.52 11.33 -10.35
C LEU A 193 -8.79 10.49 -10.49
N TRP A 194 -8.66 9.22 -10.88
CA TRP A 194 -9.81 8.34 -11.11
C TRP A 194 -10.21 7.53 -9.88
N TYR A 195 -9.35 7.45 -8.88
CA TYR A 195 -9.65 6.83 -7.58
C TYR A 195 -10.42 7.77 -6.65
#